data_372cb2a92319fe2472e292535eef747d
#
_entry.id   372cb2a92319fe2472e292535eef747d
#
_cell.length_a   1.000
_cell.length_b   1.000
_cell.length_c   1.000
_cell.angle_alpha   90.00
_cell.angle_beta   90.00
_cell.angle_gamma   90.00
#
_symmetry.space_group_name_H-M   'P 1'
#
loop_
_entity.id
_entity.type
_entity.pdbx_description
1 polymer ?
#
loop_
_entity_poly.entity_id
_entity_poly.type
_entity_poly.pdbx_seq_one_letter_code
_entity_poly.pdbx_strand_id
1 'polypeptide(L)'
;MVFTSHNEKETEALGKKLALALPQGGVVIAMYGELGAGKTAFVRGLADGLGVEGRVVSPTFTIVNEFYGKRSLFHFDMYRLGSADELFDIGWEDYLSRGGVCAVEWSENVPEAFDGTEIRVSIEKCGETERNITVEGIELC
;
A
#
# COMPACT_ATOMS: atom_id res chain seq x y z
N MET A 1 -14.63 5.66 3.24
CA MET A 1 -15.20 5.60 1.87
C MET A 1 -15.08 4.19 1.33
N VAL A 2 -16.13 3.71 0.68
CA VAL A 2 -16.16 2.37 0.10
C VAL A 2 -16.34 2.49 -1.41
N PHE A 3 -15.50 1.77 -2.15
CA PHE A 3 -15.53 1.73 -3.61
C PHE A 3 -15.70 0.29 -4.07
N THR A 4 -16.45 0.08 -5.16
CA THR A 4 -16.55 -1.23 -5.78
C THR A 4 -15.71 -1.25 -7.06
N SER A 5 -14.79 -2.19 -7.16
CA SER A 5 -13.98 -2.41 -8.34
C SER A 5 -14.46 -3.68 -9.05
N HIS A 6 -14.59 -3.64 -10.35
CA HIS A 6 -15.09 -4.77 -11.16
C HIS A 6 -13.98 -5.53 -11.86
N ASN A 7 -12.76 -5.00 -11.87
CA ASN A 7 -11.60 -5.62 -12.52
C ASN A 7 -10.30 -4.98 -12.01
N GLU A 8 -9.15 -5.56 -12.42
CA GLU A 8 -7.85 -5.05 -12.01
C GLU A 8 -7.60 -3.60 -12.44
N LYS A 9 -8.09 -3.21 -13.62
CA LYS A 9 -7.90 -1.85 -14.11
C LYS A 9 -8.59 -0.82 -13.24
N GLU A 10 -9.79 -1.14 -12.73
CA GLU A 10 -10.50 -0.26 -11.81
C GLU A 10 -9.79 -0.18 -10.46
N THR A 11 -9.22 -1.29 -9.99
CA THR A 11 -8.43 -1.30 -8.77
C THR A 11 -7.17 -0.45 -8.94
N GLU A 12 -6.47 -0.57 -10.07
CA GLU A 12 -5.32 0.28 -10.39
C GLU A 12 -5.71 1.76 -10.46
N ALA A 13 -6.84 2.06 -11.10
CA ALA A 13 -7.32 3.44 -11.22
C ALA A 13 -7.59 4.07 -9.87
N LEU A 14 -8.11 3.30 -8.91
CA LEU A 14 -8.34 3.79 -7.56
C LEU A 14 -7.01 4.03 -6.83
N GLY A 15 -6.03 3.16 -7.01
CA GLY A 15 -4.68 3.36 -6.46
C GLY A 15 -4.03 4.63 -6.98
N LYS A 16 -4.16 4.90 -8.28
CA LYS A 16 -3.67 6.13 -8.89
C LYS A 16 -4.39 7.35 -8.32
N LYS A 17 -5.69 7.27 -8.15
CA LYS A 17 -6.48 8.35 -7.56
C LYS A 17 -6.03 8.67 -6.14
N LEU A 18 -5.76 7.64 -5.34
CA LEU A 18 -5.23 7.83 -4.00
C LEU A 18 -3.86 8.52 -4.05
N ALA A 19 -2.97 8.07 -4.92
CA ALA A 19 -1.63 8.66 -5.06
C ALA A 19 -1.70 10.16 -5.33
N LEU A 20 -2.61 10.57 -6.21
CA LEU A 20 -2.76 11.98 -6.57
C LEU A 20 -3.39 12.82 -5.46
N ALA A 21 -4.06 12.19 -4.51
CA ALA A 21 -4.69 12.88 -3.37
C ALA A 21 -3.80 12.92 -2.13
N LEU A 22 -2.67 12.24 -2.12
CA LEU A 22 -1.81 12.15 -0.93
C LEU A 22 -1.23 13.52 -0.56
N PRO A 23 -1.13 13.82 0.76
CA PRO A 23 -0.45 15.04 1.20
C PRO A 23 1.04 14.99 0.89
N GLN A 24 1.68 16.15 0.93
CA GLN A 24 3.13 16.25 0.76
C GLN A 24 3.85 15.63 1.95
N GLY A 25 5.09 15.18 1.72
CA GLY A 25 5.92 14.56 2.75
C GLY A 25 5.70 13.07 2.87
N GLY A 26 6.16 12.49 3.97
CA GLY A 26 6.06 11.06 4.23
C GLY A 26 4.64 10.64 4.53
N VAL A 27 4.21 9.54 3.91
CA VAL A 27 2.86 8.99 4.09
C VAL A 27 2.98 7.49 4.31
N VAL A 28 2.18 6.96 5.22
CA VAL A 28 2.07 5.52 5.45
C VAL A 28 0.69 5.06 5.03
N ILE A 29 0.65 4.03 4.19
CA ILE A 29 -0.59 3.39 3.76
C ILE A 29 -0.56 1.95 4.27
N ALA A 30 -1.42 1.64 5.23
CA ALA A 30 -1.57 0.30 5.77
C ALA A 30 -2.63 -0.45 4.95
N MET A 31 -2.23 -1.57 4.36
CA MET A 31 -3.09 -2.34 3.46
C MET A 31 -3.48 -3.67 4.10
N TYR A 32 -4.74 -4.00 3.99
CA TYR A 32 -5.35 -5.22 4.53
C TYR A 32 -6.08 -5.96 3.42
N GLY A 33 -6.08 -7.26 3.47
CA GLY A 33 -6.78 -8.09 2.50
C GLY A 33 -6.10 -9.45 2.33
N GLU A 34 -6.88 -10.44 1.95
CA GLU A 34 -6.40 -11.80 1.72
C GLU A 34 -5.54 -11.90 0.47
N LEU A 35 -4.80 -13.01 0.34
CA LEU A 35 -4.09 -13.33 -0.90
C LEU A 35 -5.07 -13.33 -2.07
N GLY A 36 -4.68 -12.74 -3.18
CA GLY A 36 -5.52 -12.65 -4.36
C GLY A 36 -6.59 -11.56 -4.29
N ALA A 37 -6.62 -10.73 -3.24
CA ALA A 37 -7.61 -9.66 -3.12
C ALA A 37 -7.36 -8.48 -4.07
N GLY A 38 -6.17 -8.37 -4.65
CA GLY A 38 -5.84 -7.28 -5.59
C GLY A 38 -4.97 -6.19 -5.00
N LYS A 39 -4.28 -6.46 -3.90
CA LYS A 39 -3.38 -5.47 -3.27
C LYS A 39 -2.26 -5.03 -4.21
N THR A 40 -1.69 -5.98 -4.96
CA THR A 40 -0.63 -5.66 -5.92
C THR A 40 -1.13 -4.76 -7.05
N ALA A 41 -2.35 -5.00 -7.56
CA ALA A 41 -2.95 -4.14 -8.57
C ALA A 41 -3.15 -2.72 -8.05
N PHE A 42 -3.60 -2.59 -6.80
CA PHE A 42 -3.76 -1.30 -6.15
C PHE A 42 -2.41 -0.56 -6.05
N VAL A 43 -1.35 -1.28 -5.64
CA VAL A 43 0.00 -0.70 -5.52
C VAL A 43 0.55 -0.31 -6.90
N ARG A 44 0.25 -1.06 -7.96
CA ARG A 44 0.64 -0.67 -9.32
C ARG A 44 0.02 0.68 -9.70
N GLY A 45 -1.26 0.88 -9.38
CA GLY A 45 -1.92 2.16 -9.60
C GLY A 45 -1.32 3.28 -8.78
N LEU A 46 -1.02 2.98 -7.52
CA LEU A 46 -0.37 3.92 -6.62
C LEU A 46 0.99 4.37 -7.19
N ALA A 47 1.81 3.42 -7.65
CA ALA A 47 3.10 3.70 -8.26
C ALA A 47 2.98 4.58 -9.51
N ASP A 48 1.99 4.29 -10.35
CA ASP A 48 1.73 5.09 -11.55
C ASP A 48 1.41 6.54 -11.18
N GLY A 49 0.55 6.75 -10.20
CA GLY A 49 0.21 8.08 -9.72
C GLY A 49 1.37 8.83 -9.07
N LEU A 50 2.34 8.10 -8.51
CA LEU A 50 3.54 8.68 -7.91
C LEU A 50 4.66 8.95 -8.94
N GLY A 51 4.44 8.60 -10.19
CA GLY A 51 5.42 8.79 -11.23
C GLY A 51 6.60 7.83 -11.17
N VAL A 52 6.40 6.67 -10.57
CA VAL A 52 7.41 5.61 -10.49
C VAL A 52 7.50 4.89 -11.82
N GLU A 53 8.73 4.72 -12.32
CA GLU A 53 8.99 3.92 -13.51
C GLU A 53 9.40 2.52 -13.10
N GLY A 54 9.05 1.54 -13.93
CA GLY A 54 9.38 0.15 -13.71
C GLY A 54 8.16 -0.68 -13.33
N ARG A 55 8.39 -1.98 -13.21
CA ARG A 55 7.34 -2.94 -12.95
C ARG A 55 7.18 -3.19 -11.45
N VAL A 56 6.00 -2.90 -10.93
CA VAL A 56 5.66 -3.22 -9.55
C VAL A 56 5.22 -4.68 -9.48
N VAL A 57 5.93 -5.46 -8.69
CA VAL A 57 5.58 -6.84 -8.36
C VAL A 57 5.55 -6.98 -6.85
N SER A 58 4.83 -7.98 -6.35
CA SER A 58 4.85 -8.26 -4.92
C SER A 58 6.26 -8.65 -4.49
N PRO A 59 6.77 -8.16 -3.33
CA PRO A 59 8.10 -8.51 -2.85
C PRO A 59 8.12 -9.93 -2.30
N THR A 60 8.32 -10.91 -3.19
CA THR A 60 8.23 -12.34 -2.86
C THR A 60 9.42 -12.84 -2.08
N PHE A 61 10.63 -12.33 -2.39
CA PHE A 61 11.88 -12.78 -1.78
C PHE A 61 12.49 -11.75 -0.85
N THR A 62 12.02 -10.52 -0.90
CA THR A 62 12.44 -9.42 -0.04
C THR A 62 11.24 -8.94 0.74
N ILE A 63 11.47 -8.28 1.88
CA ILE A 63 10.40 -7.72 2.69
C ILE A 63 9.97 -6.35 2.12
N VAL A 64 10.88 -5.65 1.48
CA VAL A 64 10.62 -4.33 0.92
C VAL A 64 11.19 -4.19 -0.48
N ASN A 65 10.42 -3.58 -1.37
CA ASN A 65 10.89 -3.12 -2.67
C ASN A 65 10.88 -1.59 -2.68
N GLU A 66 11.98 -1.00 -3.15
CA GLU A 66 12.12 0.46 -3.22
C GLU A 66 11.98 0.90 -4.67
N PHE A 67 11.10 1.87 -4.90
CA PHE A 67 10.87 2.44 -6.22
C PHE A 67 11.07 3.94 -6.15
N TYR A 68 11.70 4.52 -7.16
CA TYR A 68 12.01 5.94 -7.20
C TYR A 68 11.36 6.58 -8.43
N GLY A 69 10.82 7.76 -8.24
CA GLY A 69 10.13 8.54 -9.25
C GLY A 69 9.97 9.97 -8.76
N LYS A 70 8.86 10.62 -9.13
CA LYS A 70 8.54 11.94 -8.59
C LYS A 70 8.41 11.91 -7.08
N ARG A 71 7.86 10.81 -6.56
CA ARG A 71 7.85 10.48 -5.13
C ARG A 71 8.35 9.05 -4.99
N SER A 72 9.11 8.77 -3.96
CA SER A 72 9.58 7.41 -3.69
C SER A 72 8.43 6.57 -3.14
N LEU A 73 8.42 5.30 -3.53
CA LEU A 73 7.47 4.31 -3.02
C LEU A 73 8.27 3.17 -2.40
N PHE A 74 7.98 2.88 -1.14
CA PHE A 74 8.56 1.76 -0.42
C PHE A 74 7.44 0.75 -0.17
N HIS A 75 7.49 -0.37 -0.88
CA HIS A 75 6.43 -1.38 -0.85
C HIS A 75 6.87 -2.54 0.04
N PHE A 76 6.22 -2.67 1.20
CA PHE A 76 6.52 -3.68 2.20
C PHE A 76 5.50 -4.82 2.14
N ASP A 77 5.98 -6.05 2.33
CA ASP A 77 5.11 -7.21 2.50
C ASP A 77 5.43 -7.89 3.83
N MET A 78 4.48 -7.80 4.76
CA MET A 78 4.64 -8.31 6.12
C MET A 78 4.09 -9.72 6.30
N TYR A 79 3.77 -10.40 5.20
CA TYR A 79 3.19 -11.75 5.26
C TYR A 79 4.05 -12.75 6.06
N ARG A 80 5.36 -12.65 5.91
CA ARG A 80 6.32 -13.57 6.53
C ARG A 80 6.88 -13.09 7.86
N LEU A 81 6.52 -11.90 8.30
CA LEU A 81 7.02 -11.36 9.56
C LEU A 81 6.18 -11.84 10.72
N GLY A 82 6.85 -12.29 11.78
CA GLY A 82 6.21 -12.76 12.99
C GLY A 82 5.88 -11.64 13.98
N SER A 83 6.54 -10.49 13.86
CA SER A 83 6.35 -9.38 14.79
C SER A 83 6.82 -8.05 14.21
N ALA A 84 6.39 -6.95 14.84
CA ALA A 84 6.84 -5.61 14.47
C ALA A 84 8.34 -5.41 14.72
N ASP A 85 8.94 -6.13 15.66
CA ASP A 85 10.38 -6.04 15.92
C ASP A 85 11.21 -6.37 14.69
N GLU A 86 10.78 -7.37 13.90
CA GLU A 86 11.46 -7.71 12.65
C GLU A 86 11.39 -6.56 11.64
N LEU A 87 10.28 -5.85 11.61
CA LEU A 87 10.12 -4.68 10.73
C LEU A 87 11.05 -3.55 11.17
N PHE A 88 11.16 -3.29 12.47
CA PHE A 88 12.08 -2.28 12.97
C PHE A 88 13.54 -2.64 12.67
N ASP A 89 13.88 -3.92 12.75
CA ASP A 89 15.24 -4.40 12.44
C ASP A 89 15.66 -4.15 10.99
N ILE A 90 14.71 -4.14 10.05
CA ILE A 90 15.02 -3.85 8.64
C ILE A 90 15.04 -2.36 8.32
N GLY A 91 14.84 -1.49 9.32
CA GLY A 91 14.97 -0.05 9.14
C GLY A 91 13.67 0.71 8.92
N TRP A 92 12.57 0.25 9.49
CA TRP A 92 11.26 0.91 9.33
C TRP A 92 11.32 2.40 9.62
N GLU A 93 11.96 2.80 10.73
CA GLU A 93 12.07 4.21 11.11
C GLU A 93 12.86 5.03 10.09
N ASP A 94 13.89 4.43 9.50
CA ASP A 94 14.67 5.09 8.45
C ASP A 94 13.81 5.34 7.21
N TYR A 95 13.01 4.34 6.79
CA TYR A 95 12.10 4.51 5.67
C TYR A 95 11.08 5.61 5.93
N LEU A 96 10.52 5.67 7.14
CA LEU A 96 9.58 6.73 7.51
C LEU A 96 10.21 8.12 7.39
N SER A 97 11.50 8.24 7.73
CA SER A 97 12.20 9.52 7.70
C SER A 97 12.57 10.00 6.30
N ARG A 98 12.51 9.14 5.30
CA ARG A 98 12.90 9.49 3.93
C ARG A 98 11.88 10.36 3.19
N GLY A 99 10.69 10.54 3.73
CA GLY A 99 9.68 11.43 3.14
C GLY A 99 8.92 10.87 1.95
N GLY A 100 9.07 9.57 1.67
CA GLY A 100 8.35 8.88 0.60
C GLY A 100 7.04 8.27 1.07
N VAL A 101 6.42 7.48 0.21
CA VAL A 101 5.19 6.76 0.51
C VAL A 101 5.54 5.32 0.87
N CYS A 102 5.13 4.89 2.06
CA CYS A 102 5.31 3.53 2.54
C CYS A 102 3.97 2.79 2.40
N ALA A 103 3.88 1.85 1.48
CA ALA A 103 2.70 0.99 1.32
C ALA A 103 3.01 -0.37 1.93
N VAL A 104 2.24 -0.76 2.94
CA VAL A 104 2.52 -1.95 3.75
C VAL A 104 1.39 -2.96 3.57
N GLU A 105 1.67 -4.09 2.92
CA GLU A 105 0.73 -5.21 2.82
C GLU A 105 0.82 -6.09 4.06
N TRP A 106 -0.28 -6.75 4.41
CA TRP A 106 -0.39 -7.58 5.61
C TRP A 106 -0.10 -6.78 6.88
N SER A 107 -0.64 -5.56 6.95
CA SER A 107 -0.44 -4.66 8.07
C SER A 107 -0.94 -5.22 9.40
N GLU A 108 -1.90 -6.14 9.36
CA GLU A 108 -2.41 -6.83 10.55
C GLU A 108 -1.33 -7.63 11.29
N ASN A 109 -0.23 -7.97 10.62
CA ASN A 109 0.88 -8.70 11.25
C ASN A 109 1.81 -7.79 12.07
N VAL A 110 1.72 -6.47 11.85
CA VAL A 110 2.61 -5.49 12.50
C VAL A 110 1.83 -4.29 13.02
N PRO A 111 0.78 -4.49 13.85
CA PRO A 111 -0.07 -3.38 14.29
C PRO A 111 0.69 -2.32 15.08
N GLU A 112 1.76 -2.68 15.76
CA GLU A 112 2.57 -1.77 16.55
C GLU A 112 3.37 -0.77 15.70
N ALA A 113 3.48 -1.02 14.38
CA ALA A 113 4.17 -0.11 13.47
C ALA A 113 3.36 1.16 13.18
N PHE A 114 2.06 1.14 13.48
CA PHE A 114 1.14 2.23 13.12
C PHE A 114 0.68 2.98 14.37
N ASP A 115 0.58 4.31 14.23
CA ASP A 115 0.25 5.21 15.35
C ASP A 115 -1.16 5.83 15.24
N GLY A 116 -1.93 5.41 14.25
CA GLY A 116 -3.28 5.94 13.99
C GLY A 116 -3.33 7.04 12.95
N THR A 117 -2.18 7.55 12.49
CA THR A 117 -2.13 8.59 11.45
C THR A 117 -2.05 8.01 10.04
N GLU A 118 -1.87 6.70 9.92
CA GLU A 118 -1.77 6.02 8.63
C GLU A 118 -3.10 6.07 7.86
N ILE A 119 -2.99 6.05 6.53
CA ILE A 119 -4.13 5.81 5.65
C ILE A 119 -4.34 4.30 5.63
N ARG A 120 -5.58 3.85 5.77
CA ARG A 120 -5.92 2.43 5.75
C ARG A 120 -6.68 2.08 4.50
N VAL A 121 -6.23 1.03 3.81
CA VAL A 121 -6.87 0.50 2.61
C VAL A 121 -7.17 -0.98 2.85
N SER A 122 -8.43 -1.33 2.82
CA SER A 122 -8.88 -2.72 2.94
C SER A 122 -9.48 -3.17 1.63
N ILE A 123 -9.01 -4.29 1.09
CA ILE A 123 -9.51 -4.85 -0.16
C ILE A 123 -10.12 -6.21 0.14
N GLU A 124 -11.41 -6.33 -0.13
CA GLU A 124 -12.17 -7.54 0.11
C GLU A 124 -12.66 -8.12 -1.21
N LYS A 125 -12.42 -9.41 -1.42
CA LYS A 125 -12.88 -10.12 -2.60
C LYS A 125 -14.37 -10.46 -2.42
N CYS A 126 -15.22 -9.99 -3.34
CA CYS A 126 -16.67 -10.27 -3.31
C CYS A 126 -17.16 -11.00 -4.54
N GLY A 127 -16.26 -11.55 -5.35
CA GLY A 127 -16.56 -12.33 -6.55
C GLY A 127 -15.25 -12.62 -7.25
N GLU A 128 -15.30 -13.23 -8.43
CA GLU A 128 -14.08 -13.55 -9.18
C GLU A 128 -13.30 -12.28 -9.56
N THR A 129 -14.02 -11.26 -9.99
CA THR A 129 -13.42 -10.01 -10.47
C THR A 129 -13.78 -8.80 -9.62
N GLU A 130 -14.83 -8.88 -8.79
CA GLU A 130 -15.28 -7.76 -8.00
C GLU A 130 -14.55 -7.66 -6.67
N ARG A 131 -14.27 -6.42 -6.26
CA ARG A 131 -13.61 -6.10 -4.98
C ARG A 131 -14.33 -4.94 -4.32
N ASN A 132 -14.49 -5.02 -3.00
CA ASN A 132 -14.87 -3.87 -2.19
C ASN A 132 -13.60 -3.30 -1.59
N ILE A 133 -13.38 -2.01 -1.82
CA ILE A 133 -12.16 -1.32 -1.36
C ILE A 133 -12.60 -0.21 -0.42
N THR A 134 -12.16 -0.29 0.82
CA THR A 134 -12.44 0.71 1.84
C THR A 134 -11.19 1.53 2.08
N VAL A 135 -11.31 2.84 1.96
CA VAL A 135 -10.20 3.79 2.19
C VAL A 135 -10.58 4.67 3.37
N GLU A 136 -9.74 4.68 4.40
CA GLU A 136 -9.92 5.49 5.61
C GLU A 136 -8.66 6.32 5.87
N GLY A 137 -8.85 7.48 6.49
CA GLY A 137 -7.75 8.39 6.84
C GLY A 137 -7.46 9.45 5.79
N ILE A 138 -8.18 9.44 4.69
CA ILE A 138 -8.12 10.47 3.64
C ILE A 138 -9.45 10.50 2.92
N GLU A 139 -9.80 11.64 2.34
CA GLU A 139 -10.98 11.77 1.49
C GLU A 139 -10.58 11.75 0.03
N LEU A 140 -11.32 10.99 -0.78
CA LEU A 140 -11.16 10.93 -2.23
C LEU A 140 -12.40 11.51 -2.89
N CYS A 141 -12.19 12.45 -3.80
CA CYS A 141 -13.26 13.07 -4.57
C CYS A 141 -13.57 12.30 -5.85
#